data_64c2ae5a8cc06c33017b6d10ad437230
#
_entry.id   64c2ae5a8cc06c33017b6d10ad437230
#
_cell.length_a   1.000
_cell.length_b   1.000
_cell.length_c   1.000
_cell.angle_alpha   90.00
_cell.angle_beta   90.00
_cell.angle_gamma   90.00
#
_symmetry.space_group_name_H-M   'P 1'
#
loop_
_entity.id
_entity.type
_entity.pdbx_description
1 polymer ?
#
loop_
_entity_poly.entity_id
_entity_poly.type
_entity_poly.pdbx_seq_one_letter_code
_entity_poly.pdbx_strand_id
1 'polypeptide(L)'
;MTVSEWMTAQPYSAKSDDLIEAVAGAMQRGRFRHVPVVDADGKLIGIVTDGDLREHKGYLAVTKVSAVLSQPAIAIGPDEPIERAAQLLLSRGIRGLPVIDATGRVLGIVTTSDLLRGLLGGTGPSEGTTRIELNVRPEDGGFAEVVRAIEQAGGVIVGLGTRNAGDGPRYSVSVASATAAQALEAVRASGFASGASCEAG
;
A
#
# COMPACT_ATOMS: atom_id res chain seq x y z
N MET A 1 2.34 4.51 10.62
CA MET A 1 1.96 3.17 10.07
C MET A 1 3.24 2.40 9.81
N THR A 2 3.36 1.21 10.38
CA THR A 2 4.51 0.33 10.20
C THR A 2 4.23 -0.77 9.16
N VAL A 3 5.28 -1.36 8.61
CA VAL A 3 5.18 -2.45 7.65
C VAL A 3 4.40 -3.63 8.21
N SER A 4 4.59 -3.95 9.50
CA SER A 4 3.91 -5.08 10.17
C SER A 4 2.38 -4.96 10.22
N GLU A 5 1.85 -3.73 10.20
CA GLU A 5 0.40 -3.48 10.18
C GLU A 5 -0.25 -3.82 8.82
N TRP A 6 0.54 -3.84 7.76
CA TRP A 6 0.05 -3.96 6.37
C TRP A 6 0.57 -5.18 5.62
N MET A 7 1.58 -5.87 6.16
CA MET A 7 2.13 -7.08 5.54
C MET A 7 1.15 -8.25 5.59
N THR A 8 1.25 -9.15 4.63
CA THR A 8 0.70 -10.49 4.77
C THR A 8 1.65 -11.28 5.68
N ALA A 9 1.20 -11.61 6.89
CA ALA A 9 1.97 -12.39 7.84
C ALA A 9 2.05 -13.86 7.43
N GLN A 10 3.16 -14.54 7.80
CA GLN A 10 3.41 -15.96 7.54
C GLN A 10 3.11 -16.36 6.08
N PRO A 11 3.76 -15.73 5.09
CA PRO A 11 3.50 -16.02 3.70
C PRO A 11 3.94 -17.45 3.36
N TYR A 12 3.32 -18.04 2.35
CA TYR A 12 3.89 -19.25 1.76
C TYR A 12 5.34 -18.97 1.38
N SER A 13 6.25 -19.81 1.86
CA SER A 13 7.68 -19.75 1.58
C SER A 13 8.14 -21.06 0.95
N ALA A 14 9.04 -20.98 -0.02
CA ALA A 14 9.64 -22.13 -0.68
C ALA A 14 11.03 -22.41 -0.11
N LYS A 15 11.52 -23.63 -0.32
CA LYS A 15 12.90 -24.02 -0.07
C LYS A 15 13.67 -24.07 -1.38
N SER A 16 15.00 -23.97 -1.31
CA SER A 16 15.88 -24.01 -2.49
C SER A 16 15.75 -25.30 -3.31
N ASP A 17 15.43 -26.41 -2.64
CA ASP A 17 15.30 -27.74 -3.27
C ASP A 17 13.89 -28.04 -3.80
N ASP A 18 12.90 -27.20 -3.50
CA ASP A 18 11.55 -27.37 -4.04
C ASP A 18 11.56 -27.25 -5.57
N LEU A 19 10.62 -27.93 -6.22
CA LEU A 19 10.38 -27.75 -7.65
C LEU A 19 9.55 -26.51 -7.89
N ILE A 20 9.88 -25.74 -8.93
CA ILE A 20 9.12 -24.51 -9.25
C ILE A 20 7.69 -24.81 -9.67
N GLU A 21 7.35 -26.05 -10.06
CA GLU A 21 5.97 -26.50 -10.27
C GLU A 21 5.12 -26.39 -9.00
N ALA A 22 5.66 -26.81 -7.85
CA ALA A 22 4.97 -26.69 -6.57
C ALA A 22 4.73 -25.22 -6.20
N VAL A 23 5.74 -24.36 -6.44
CA VAL A 23 5.63 -22.91 -6.24
C VAL A 23 4.58 -22.29 -7.18
N ALA A 24 4.57 -22.67 -8.46
CA ALA A 24 3.58 -22.22 -9.44
C ALA A 24 2.15 -22.60 -9.03
N GLY A 25 1.97 -23.85 -8.58
CA GLY A 25 0.68 -24.32 -8.07
C GLY A 25 0.23 -23.56 -6.82
N ALA A 26 1.15 -23.24 -5.91
CA ALA A 26 0.85 -22.44 -4.72
C ALA A 26 0.45 -21.00 -5.10
N MET A 27 1.22 -20.34 -5.99
CA MET A 27 0.91 -19.00 -6.49
C MET A 27 -0.49 -18.93 -7.13
N GLN A 28 -0.84 -19.93 -7.95
CA GLN A 28 -2.14 -19.98 -8.62
C GLN A 28 -3.30 -20.13 -7.62
N ARG A 29 -3.18 -21.07 -6.68
CA ARG A 29 -4.22 -21.30 -5.66
C ARG A 29 -4.39 -20.11 -4.71
N GLY A 30 -3.26 -19.53 -4.26
CA GLY A 30 -3.25 -18.43 -3.30
C GLY A 30 -3.36 -17.05 -3.93
N ARG A 31 -3.37 -16.93 -5.27
CA ARG A 31 -3.43 -15.65 -6.02
C ARG A 31 -2.33 -14.66 -5.62
N PHE A 32 -1.15 -15.16 -5.29
CA PHE A 32 0.02 -14.34 -5.02
C PHE A 32 1.09 -14.54 -6.10
N ARG A 33 2.05 -13.63 -6.21
CA ARG A 33 3.05 -13.60 -7.30
C ARG A 33 4.48 -13.51 -6.80
N HIS A 34 4.69 -13.50 -5.51
CA HIS A 34 6.00 -13.39 -4.88
C HIS A 34 6.10 -14.42 -3.77
N VAL A 35 7.15 -15.20 -3.77
CA VAL A 35 7.37 -16.25 -2.79
C VAL A 35 8.77 -16.08 -2.21
N PRO A 36 8.88 -15.75 -0.92
CA PRO A 36 10.16 -15.80 -0.24
C PRO A 36 10.73 -17.21 -0.26
N VAL A 37 12.03 -17.32 -0.48
CA VAL A 37 12.76 -18.59 -0.39
C VAL A 37 13.58 -18.57 0.88
N VAL A 38 13.45 -19.63 1.67
CA VAL A 38 14.08 -19.73 2.99
C VAL A 38 14.97 -20.95 3.12
N ASP A 39 15.95 -20.87 4.01
CA ASP A 39 16.76 -22.00 4.44
C ASP A 39 16.05 -22.89 5.48
N ALA A 40 16.76 -23.87 6.04
CA ALA A 40 16.24 -24.79 7.04
C ALA A 40 15.85 -24.09 8.35
N ASP A 41 16.45 -22.95 8.66
CA ASP A 41 16.18 -22.15 9.85
C ASP A 41 15.07 -21.09 9.64
N GLY A 42 14.52 -21.03 8.42
CA GLY A 42 13.49 -20.06 8.03
C GLY A 42 14.04 -18.66 7.69
N LYS A 43 15.35 -18.54 7.50
CA LYS A 43 15.99 -17.29 7.07
C LYS A 43 15.83 -17.09 5.57
N LEU A 44 15.63 -15.84 5.19
CA LEU A 44 15.50 -15.46 3.79
C LEU A 44 16.80 -15.67 3.02
N ILE A 45 16.74 -16.45 1.93
CA ILE A 45 17.87 -16.65 1.01
C ILE A 45 17.61 -16.07 -0.38
N GLY A 46 16.36 -15.81 -0.74
CA GLY A 46 16.01 -15.26 -2.04
C GLY A 46 14.50 -15.03 -2.18
N ILE A 47 14.09 -14.69 -3.38
CA ILE A 47 12.68 -14.54 -3.77
C ILE A 47 12.45 -15.14 -5.15
N VAL A 48 11.29 -15.77 -5.34
CA VAL A 48 10.81 -16.23 -6.65
C VAL A 48 9.52 -15.48 -6.99
N THR A 49 9.43 -15.03 -8.23
CA THR A 49 8.26 -14.30 -8.74
C THR A 49 7.55 -15.08 -9.85
N ASP A 50 6.34 -14.65 -10.19
CA ASP A 50 5.61 -15.20 -11.33
C ASP A 50 6.31 -14.93 -12.68
N GLY A 51 7.17 -13.91 -12.73
CA GLY A 51 8.07 -13.63 -13.86
C GLY A 51 9.08 -14.77 -14.06
N ASP A 52 9.78 -15.14 -13.01
CA ASP A 52 10.80 -16.22 -13.04
C ASP A 52 10.17 -17.55 -13.49
N LEU A 53 8.95 -17.83 -13.02
CA LEU A 53 8.24 -19.06 -13.43
C LEU A 53 7.83 -19.04 -14.91
N ARG A 54 7.46 -17.87 -15.45
CA ARG A 54 7.09 -17.74 -16.88
C ARG A 54 8.28 -17.98 -17.81
N GLU A 55 9.45 -17.58 -17.42
CA GLU A 55 10.68 -17.81 -18.19
C GLU A 55 11.02 -19.31 -18.29
N HIS A 56 10.56 -20.11 -17.33
CA HIS A 56 10.80 -21.56 -17.26
C HIS A 56 9.57 -22.40 -17.65
N LYS A 57 8.61 -21.78 -18.35
CA LYS A 57 7.40 -22.48 -18.82
C LYS A 57 7.79 -23.66 -19.74
N GLY A 58 7.43 -24.87 -19.31
CA GLY A 58 7.81 -26.13 -19.98
C GLY A 58 8.79 -26.98 -19.21
N TYR A 59 9.48 -26.42 -18.20
CA TYR A 59 10.46 -27.11 -17.37
C TYR A 59 10.13 -27.08 -15.88
N LEU A 60 8.91 -26.68 -15.51
CA LEU A 60 8.49 -26.49 -14.13
C LEU A 60 8.67 -27.72 -13.26
N ALA A 61 8.38 -28.91 -13.81
CA ALA A 61 8.43 -30.18 -13.09
C ALA A 61 9.86 -30.72 -12.84
N VAL A 62 10.87 -30.12 -13.45
CA VAL A 62 12.25 -30.57 -13.35
C VAL A 62 13.22 -29.48 -12.85
N THR A 63 12.75 -28.25 -12.74
CA THR A 63 13.58 -27.12 -12.32
C THR A 63 13.41 -26.87 -10.82
N LYS A 64 14.52 -26.77 -10.11
CA LYS A 64 14.53 -26.41 -8.69
C LYS A 64 14.45 -24.90 -8.49
N VAL A 65 13.89 -24.49 -7.37
CA VAL A 65 13.82 -23.08 -6.92
C VAL A 65 15.21 -22.44 -6.91
N SER A 66 16.25 -23.18 -6.49
CA SER A 66 17.65 -22.71 -6.48
C SER A 66 18.18 -22.26 -7.83
N ALA A 67 17.61 -22.74 -8.93
CA ALA A 67 18.03 -22.37 -10.28
C ALA A 67 17.41 -21.06 -10.80
N VAL A 68 16.37 -20.57 -10.14
CA VAL A 68 15.57 -19.43 -10.64
C VAL A 68 15.42 -18.29 -9.63
N LEU A 69 15.75 -18.51 -8.36
CA LEU A 69 15.55 -17.49 -7.32
C LEU A 69 16.47 -16.28 -7.54
N SER A 70 15.96 -15.11 -7.35
CA SER A 70 16.73 -13.86 -7.36
C SER A 70 17.46 -13.66 -6.03
N GLN A 71 18.77 -13.40 -6.09
CA GLN A 71 19.66 -13.17 -4.95
C GLN A 71 20.54 -11.94 -5.17
N PRO A 72 20.87 -11.17 -4.09
CA PRO A 72 20.22 -11.22 -2.78
C PRO A 72 18.80 -10.65 -2.84
N ALA A 73 17.89 -11.22 -2.08
CA ALA A 73 16.57 -10.63 -1.93
C ALA A 73 16.66 -9.32 -1.14
N ILE A 74 16.01 -8.27 -1.64
CA ILE A 74 15.84 -7.04 -0.90
C ILE A 74 14.72 -7.28 0.12
N ALA A 75 14.97 -6.99 1.38
CA ALA A 75 14.02 -7.18 2.48
C ALA A 75 13.88 -5.90 3.32
N ILE A 76 12.89 -5.89 4.21
CA ILE A 76 12.60 -4.77 5.11
C ILE A 76 12.27 -5.29 6.52
N GLY A 77 12.48 -4.47 7.54
CA GLY A 77 12.08 -4.78 8.91
C GLY A 77 10.59 -4.53 9.16
N PRO A 78 9.99 -5.21 10.17
CA PRO A 78 8.56 -5.06 10.48
C PRO A 78 8.20 -3.69 11.04
N ASP A 79 9.12 -3.04 11.75
CA ASP A 79 8.91 -1.74 12.42
C ASP A 79 9.23 -0.54 11.54
N GLU A 80 9.72 -0.80 10.32
CA GLU A 80 10.00 0.27 9.35
C GLU A 80 8.70 0.98 8.93
N PRO A 81 8.78 2.29 8.63
CA PRO A 81 7.65 3.03 8.09
C PRO A 81 7.18 2.45 6.75
N ILE A 82 5.87 2.42 6.51
CA ILE A 82 5.29 1.92 5.25
C ILE A 82 5.79 2.73 4.03
N GLU A 83 6.11 4.00 4.22
CA GLU A 83 6.69 4.88 3.21
C GLU A 83 8.07 4.39 2.76
N ARG A 84 8.83 3.78 3.68
CA ARG A 84 10.14 3.19 3.36
C ARG A 84 9.98 1.98 2.46
N ALA A 85 8.96 1.14 2.70
CA ALA A 85 8.63 0.03 1.81
C ALA A 85 8.26 0.54 0.41
N ALA A 86 7.43 1.59 0.33
CA ALA A 86 7.04 2.21 -0.94
C ALA A 86 8.26 2.74 -1.71
N GLN A 87 9.18 3.43 -1.05
CA GLN A 87 10.43 3.92 -1.65
C GLN A 87 11.30 2.78 -2.20
N LEU A 88 11.44 1.69 -1.46
CA LEU A 88 12.21 0.52 -1.90
C LEU A 88 11.57 -0.15 -3.11
N LEU A 89 10.26 -0.38 -3.09
CA LEU A 89 9.54 -0.97 -4.22
C LEU A 89 9.72 -0.12 -5.50
N LEU A 90 9.53 1.20 -5.39
CA LEU A 90 9.68 2.13 -6.52
C LEU A 90 11.12 2.23 -7.02
N SER A 91 12.08 2.49 -6.13
CA SER A 91 13.48 2.73 -6.52
C SER A 91 14.17 1.49 -7.07
N ARG A 92 13.73 0.30 -6.67
CA ARG A 92 14.29 -0.99 -7.13
C ARG A 92 13.48 -1.63 -8.26
N GLY A 93 12.35 -1.05 -8.64
CA GLY A 93 11.47 -1.59 -9.69
C GLY A 93 10.86 -2.94 -9.33
N ILE A 94 10.75 -3.26 -8.03
CA ILE A 94 10.20 -4.52 -7.53
C ILE A 94 8.78 -4.31 -7.00
N ARG A 95 8.02 -5.39 -6.83
CA ARG A 95 6.60 -5.33 -6.45
C ARG A 95 6.27 -6.05 -5.16
N GLY A 96 7.25 -6.66 -4.52
CA GLY A 96 7.11 -7.34 -3.24
C GLY A 96 8.41 -7.33 -2.47
N LEU A 97 8.32 -7.11 -1.16
CA LEU A 97 9.42 -7.08 -0.21
C LEU A 97 9.14 -8.11 0.88
N PRO A 98 9.97 -9.14 1.03
CA PRO A 98 9.98 -9.95 2.24
C PRO A 98 10.22 -9.08 3.47
N VAL A 99 9.47 -9.35 4.54
CA VAL A 99 9.64 -8.73 5.84
C VAL A 99 10.36 -9.71 6.75
N ILE A 100 11.49 -9.30 7.30
CA ILE A 100 12.35 -10.15 8.11
C ILE A 100 12.59 -9.57 9.49
N ASP A 101 12.81 -10.43 10.46
CA ASP A 101 13.28 -10.04 11.79
C ASP A 101 14.80 -9.78 11.82
N ALA A 102 15.30 -9.36 12.99
CA ALA A 102 16.73 -9.09 13.21
C ALA A 102 17.63 -10.34 13.01
N THR A 103 17.07 -11.55 13.00
CA THR A 103 17.79 -12.80 12.75
C THR A 103 17.78 -13.21 11.27
N GLY A 104 17.05 -12.48 10.44
CA GLY A 104 16.86 -12.74 9.01
C GLY A 104 15.71 -13.71 8.69
N ARG A 105 14.89 -14.09 9.69
CA ARG A 105 13.72 -14.97 9.47
C ARG A 105 12.58 -14.19 8.83
N VAL A 106 11.89 -14.86 7.91
CA VAL A 106 10.73 -14.29 7.22
C VAL A 106 9.53 -14.24 8.17
N LEU A 107 9.04 -13.03 8.45
CA LEU A 107 7.83 -12.75 9.22
C LEU A 107 6.62 -12.54 8.32
N GLY A 108 6.84 -11.92 7.15
CA GLY A 108 5.77 -11.48 6.27
C GLY A 108 6.27 -11.17 4.86
N ILE A 109 5.34 -10.66 4.07
CA ILE A 109 5.63 -10.04 2.77
C ILE A 109 4.74 -8.81 2.62
N VAL A 110 5.30 -7.68 2.16
CA VAL A 110 4.56 -6.48 1.78
C VAL A 110 4.68 -6.24 0.29
N THR A 111 3.58 -5.95 -0.37
CA THR A 111 3.51 -5.75 -1.82
C THR A 111 2.96 -4.37 -2.18
N THR A 112 3.07 -3.98 -3.44
CA THR A 112 2.44 -2.75 -3.95
C THR A 112 0.93 -2.71 -3.67
N SER A 113 0.25 -3.87 -3.72
CA SER A 113 -1.18 -3.95 -3.41
C SER A 113 -1.50 -3.67 -1.94
N ASP A 114 -0.61 -4.06 -1.04
CA ASP A 114 -0.75 -3.79 0.40
C ASP A 114 -0.55 -2.30 0.67
N LEU A 115 0.43 -1.67 0.01
CA LEU A 115 0.64 -0.22 0.09
C LEU A 115 -0.57 0.56 -0.43
N LEU A 116 -1.13 0.14 -1.58
CA LEU A 116 -2.34 0.78 -2.12
C LEU A 116 -3.51 0.63 -1.16
N ARG A 117 -3.67 -0.54 -0.55
CA ARG A 117 -4.72 -0.79 0.44
C ARG A 117 -4.53 0.07 1.70
N GLY A 118 -3.28 0.22 2.17
CA GLY A 118 -2.92 1.13 3.25
C GLY A 118 -3.24 2.58 2.95
N LEU A 119 -2.90 3.04 1.75
CA LEU A 119 -3.23 4.39 1.29
C LEU A 119 -4.74 4.61 1.19
N LEU A 120 -5.49 3.64 0.68
CA LEU A 120 -6.95 3.72 0.58
C LEU A 120 -7.63 3.66 1.96
N GLY A 121 -7.09 2.86 2.89
CA GLY A 121 -7.60 2.77 4.26
C GLY A 121 -7.27 3.97 5.15
N GLY A 122 -6.20 4.73 4.83
CA GLY A 122 -5.76 5.89 5.60
C GLY A 122 -6.14 7.25 5.01
N THR A 123 -6.35 7.35 3.70
CA THR A 123 -6.59 8.63 3.00
C THR A 123 -7.56 8.51 1.82
N GLY A 124 -7.98 7.30 1.47
CA GLY A 124 -8.96 7.06 0.41
C GLY A 124 -10.41 7.24 0.89
N PRO A 125 -11.38 7.36 -0.01
CA PRO A 125 -12.77 7.26 0.34
C PRO A 125 -13.01 5.84 0.87
N SER A 126 -13.09 5.69 2.19
CA SER A 126 -13.63 4.48 2.80
C SER A 126 -15.14 4.48 2.59
N GLU A 127 -15.76 3.30 2.57
CA GLU A 127 -17.22 3.20 2.55
C GLU A 127 -17.80 4.14 3.63
N GLY A 128 -18.76 4.97 3.24
CA GLY A 128 -19.37 5.94 4.15
C GLY A 128 -18.61 7.26 4.31
N THR A 129 -17.67 7.60 3.42
CA THR A 129 -16.98 8.90 3.43
C THR A 129 -17.15 9.65 2.10
N THR A 130 -17.16 10.98 2.20
CA THR A 130 -17.19 11.89 1.04
C THR A 130 -15.94 12.76 1.04
N ARG A 131 -15.27 12.82 -0.09
CA ARG A 131 -14.09 13.68 -0.27
C ARG A 131 -14.50 15.06 -0.78
N ILE A 132 -14.00 16.09 -0.13
CA ILE A 132 -14.18 17.49 -0.53
C ILE A 132 -12.82 18.04 -0.94
N GLU A 133 -12.69 18.44 -2.19
CA GLU A 133 -11.49 19.11 -2.71
C GLU A 133 -11.53 20.59 -2.31
N LEU A 134 -10.42 21.10 -1.79
CA LEU A 134 -10.31 22.47 -1.32
C LEU A 134 -9.46 23.29 -2.30
N ASN A 135 -9.90 24.50 -2.56
CA ASN A 135 -9.11 25.49 -3.29
C ASN A 135 -8.27 26.34 -2.33
N VAL A 136 -7.47 25.67 -1.51
CA VAL A 136 -6.61 26.28 -0.50
C VAL A 136 -5.18 25.84 -0.73
N ARG A 137 -4.27 26.79 -0.78
CA ARG A 137 -2.82 26.53 -0.82
C ARG A 137 -2.25 26.58 0.59
N PRO A 138 -1.13 25.88 0.84
CA PRO A 138 -0.46 25.88 2.15
C PRO A 138 -0.16 27.29 2.69
N GLU A 139 0.24 28.19 1.80
CA GLU A 139 0.60 29.58 2.11
C GLU A 139 -0.59 30.46 2.43
N ASP A 140 -1.80 30.11 2.03
CA ASP A 140 -3.00 30.97 2.22
C ASP A 140 -3.53 30.95 3.66
N GLY A 141 -3.08 30.00 4.50
CA GLY A 141 -3.55 29.86 5.89
C GLY A 141 -5.03 29.44 6.04
N GLY A 142 -5.76 29.37 4.93
CA GLY A 142 -7.20 29.10 4.92
C GLY A 142 -7.61 27.68 5.32
N PHE A 143 -6.67 26.75 5.36
CA PHE A 143 -6.97 25.36 5.72
C PHE A 143 -7.57 25.23 7.13
N ALA A 144 -7.04 25.95 8.11
CA ALA A 144 -7.55 25.95 9.48
C ALA A 144 -8.97 26.55 9.59
N GLU A 145 -9.30 27.50 8.72
CA GLU A 145 -10.64 28.08 8.65
C GLU A 145 -11.66 27.09 8.10
N VAL A 146 -11.26 26.35 7.04
CA VAL A 146 -12.10 25.29 6.46
C VAL A 146 -12.36 24.18 7.48
N VAL A 147 -11.33 23.72 8.19
CA VAL A 147 -11.49 22.68 9.23
C VAL A 147 -12.50 23.14 10.30
N ARG A 148 -12.34 24.37 10.83
CA ARG A 148 -13.27 24.93 11.82
C ARG A 148 -14.69 25.06 11.27
N ALA A 149 -14.85 25.50 10.01
CA ALA A 149 -16.17 25.63 9.40
C ALA A 149 -16.89 24.28 9.29
N ILE A 150 -16.15 23.23 8.90
CA ILE A 150 -16.68 21.87 8.83
C ILE A 150 -17.10 21.36 10.22
N GLU A 151 -16.26 21.53 11.23
CA GLU A 151 -16.55 21.10 12.61
C GLU A 151 -17.75 21.85 13.20
N GLN A 152 -17.82 23.17 13.00
CA GLN A 152 -18.96 24.01 13.47
C GLN A 152 -20.27 23.63 12.80
N ALA A 153 -20.23 23.16 11.55
CA ALA A 153 -21.40 22.65 10.85
C ALA A 153 -21.77 21.20 11.24
N GLY A 154 -21.07 20.61 12.21
CA GLY A 154 -21.29 19.23 12.65
C GLY A 154 -20.68 18.18 11.72
N GLY A 155 -19.78 18.60 10.81
CA GLY A 155 -19.05 17.69 9.94
C GLY A 155 -18.01 16.87 10.70
N VAL A 156 -17.96 15.57 10.44
CA VAL A 156 -16.95 14.67 11.04
C VAL A 156 -15.83 14.45 10.02
N ILE A 157 -14.66 15.04 10.29
CA ILE A 157 -13.47 14.87 9.46
C ILE A 157 -12.86 13.52 9.79
N VAL A 158 -12.67 12.65 8.78
CA VAL A 158 -12.13 11.31 8.90
C VAL A 158 -10.78 11.16 8.18
N GLY A 159 -10.39 12.15 7.37
CA GLY A 159 -9.11 12.12 6.69
C GLY A 159 -8.74 13.45 6.06
N LEU A 160 -7.44 13.67 5.90
CA LEU A 160 -6.85 14.84 5.24
C LEU A 160 -5.90 14.35 4.16
N GLY A 161 -5.88 15.03 3.03
CA GLY A 161 -4.98 14.71 1.93
C GLY A 161 -4.42 15.95 1.26
N THR A 162 -3.33 15.75 0.53
CA THR A 162 -2.76 16.76 -0.37
C THR A 162 -2.64 16.18 -1.77
N ARG A 163 -2.84 17.00 -2.78
CA ARG A 163 -2.64 16.65 -4.19
C ARG A 163 -1.81 17.73 -4.85
N ASN A 164 -0.82 17.33 -5.64
CA ASN A 164 -0.12 18.27 -6.52
C ASN A 164 -1.01 18.60 -7.71
N ALA A 165 -1.48 19.83 -7.80
CA ALA A 165 -2.06 20.41 -8.99
C ALA A 165 -0.96 21.11 -9.80
N GLY A 166 -1.20 21.41 -11.07
CA GLY A 166 -0.18 22.02 -11.94
C GLY A 166 0.36 23.37 -11.45
N ASP A 167 -0.36 24.03 -10.56
CA ASP A 167 -0.05 25.31 -9.92
C ASP A 167 0.33 25.20 -8.44
N GLY A 168 0.60 23.98 -7.94
CA GLY A 168 1.04 23.72 -6.57
C GLY A 168 0.18 22.70 -5.82
N PRO A 169 0.54 22.41 -4.56
CA PRO A 169 -0.22 21.49 -3.72
C PRO A 169 -1.58 22.08 -3.33
N ARG A 170 -2.60 21.22 -3.31
CA ARG A 170 -3.95 21.52 -2.85
C ARG A 170 -4.37 20.54 -1.78
N TYR A 171 -5.19 20.99 -0.85
CA TYR A 171 -5.73 20.16 0.21
C TYR A 171 -7.03 19.47 -0.21
N SER A 172 -7.30 18.33 0.41
CA SER A 172 -8.61 17.68 0.39
C SER A 172 -8.97 17.21 1.79
N VAL A 173 -10.25 17.18 2.09
CA VAL A 173 -10.80 16.71 3.36
C VAL A 173 -11.76 15.57 3.07
N SER A 174 -11.61 14.45 3.76
CA SER A 174 -12.58 13.36 3.74
C SER A 174 -13.46 13.49 4.98
N VAL A 175 -14.77 13.53 4.77
CA VAL A 175 -15.77 13.65 5.84
C VAL A 175 -16.69 12.45 5.84
N ALA A 176 -17.28 12.10 7.00
CA ALA A 176 -18.29 11.04 7.06
C ALA A 176 -19.48 11.41 6.18
N SER A 177 -19.95 10.47 5.34
CA SER A 177 -21.03 10.73 4.36
C SER A 177 -22.32 11.22 5.00
N ALA A 178 -22.62 10.79 6.24
CA ALA A 178 -23.78 11.26 6.99
C ALA A 178 -23.76 12.79 7.25
N THR A 179 -22.58 13.43 7.23
CA THR A 179 -22.40 14.87 7.50
C THR A 179 -21.85 15.63 6.28
N ALA A 180 -21.73 14.97 5.13
CA ALA A 180 -21.08 15.52 3.95
C ALA A 180 -21.79 16.75 3.37
N ALA A 181 -23.12 16.76 3.41
CA ALA A 181 -23.91 17.88 2.89
C ALA A 181 -23.65 19.17 3.70
N GLN A 182 -23.67 19.09 5.03
CA GLN A 182 -23.39 20.21 5.92
C GLN A 182 -21.94 20.69 5.78
N ALA A 183 -21.00 19.75 5.72
CA ALA A 183 -19.59 20.05 5.52
C ALA A 183 -19.34 20.77 4.19
N LEU A 184 -19.96 20.32 3.11
CA LEU A 184 -19.82 20.92 1.78
C LEU A 184 -20.39 22.34 1.74
N GLU A 185 -21.54 22.57 2.38
CA GLU A 185 -22.15 23.89 2.47
C GLU A 185 -21.26 24.85 3.27
N ALA A 186 -20.71 24.40 4.38
CA ALA A 186 -19.79 25.17 5.20
C ALA A 186 -18.51 25.55 4.43
N VAL A 187 -17.94 24.63 3.67
CA VAL A 187 -16.75 24.89 2.83
C VAL A 187 -17.07 25.87 1.71
N ARG A 188 -18.24 25.77 1.10
CA ARG A 188 -18.69 26.76 0.08
C ARG A 188 -18.88 28.16 0.68
N ALA A 189 -19.48 28.25 1.85
CA ALA A 189 -19.68 29.50 2.54
C ALA A 189 -18.37 30.18 2.96
N SER A 190 -17.33 29.41 3.24
CA SER A 190 -15.98 29.95 3.54
C SER A 190 -15.20 30.44 2.30
N GLY A 191 -15.74 30.25 1.09
CA GLY A 191 -15.11 30.69 -0.16
C GLY A 191 -13.98 29.80 -0.69
N PHE A 192 -13.70 28.68 -0.04
CA PHE A 192 -12.59 27.78 -0.35
C PHE A 192 -12.97 26.50 -1.11
N ALA A 193 -14.21 26.37 -1.57
CA ALA A 193 -14.64 25.20 -2.33
C ALA A 193 -14.17 25.23 -3.77
N SER A 194 -13.43 24.22 -4.21
CA SER A 194 -13.28 23.91 -5.63
C SER A 194 -13.96 22.58 -5.92
N GLY A 195 -15.20 22.57 -6.30
CA GLY A 195 -15.89 21.37 -6.79
C GLY A 195 -15.89 20.17 -5.83
N ALA A 196 -17.05 19.70 -5.41
CA ALA A 196 -17.19 18.43 -4.72
C ALA A 196 -17.28 17.32 -5.76
N SER A 197 -16.33 16.39 -5.79
CA SER A 197 -16.56 15.09 -6.39
C SER A 197 -17.17 14.19 -5.31
N CYS A 198 -18.47 14.00 -5.37
CA CYS A 198 -19.16 12.98 -4.63
C CYS A 198 -18.93 11.66 -5.36
N GLU A 199 -17.95 10.85 -4.97
CA GLU A 199 -17.91 9.46 -5.33
C GLU A 199 -18.42 8.67 -4.12
N ALA A 200 -19.70 8.35 -4.15
CA ALA A 200 -20.27 7.31 -3.34
C ALA A 200 -19.93 5.98 -4.03
N GLY A 201 -19.07 5.17 -3.39
CA GLY A 201 -18.90 3.76 -3.72
C GLY A 201 -19.85 2.92 -2.87
#